data_d0798035b0658f8ea175becdead51133
#
_entry.id   d0798035b0658f8ea175becdead51133
#
_cell.length_a   1.000
_cell.length_b   1.000
_cell.length_c   1.000
_cell.angle_alpha   90.00
_cell.angle_beta   90.00
_cell.angle_gamma   90.00
#
_symmetry.space_group_name_H-M   'P 1'
#
loop_
_entity.id
_entity.type
_entity.pdbx_description
1 polymer ?
#
loop_
_entity_poly.entity_id
_entity_poly.type
_entity_poly.pdbx_seq_one_letter_code
_entity_poly.pdbx_strand_id
1 'polypeptide(L)'
;MTSNSTPARALLIWDAPNMDMGLSTIVGGRPNSYQRPRFDAAGLWLLQQGAAVAAEENCDPENIICEATLFTNVNESNIEGIHSWIDALRNIGFSVFAKPKETADSDVDEDMLRHLSTRLAEGNLKLVVIASADGRNFQATLDDLAAQGIRAIVLGFAEECTWAMEDPNLTFVDVEEIEGLFQHPLPRMDLEHLPSGGAWLQPFSPLRALLHRATDRSDSIVPDDDKQHTSQSSTDPHTKHNDENTDERSDEHPEEALNV
;
A
#
# COMPACT_ATOMS: atom_id res chain seq x y z
N MET A 1 6.25 -25.50 -35.60
CA MET A 1 7.26 -24.43 -35.55
C MET A 1 6.96 -23.68 -34.26
N THR A 2 7.66 -24.01 -33.19
CA THR A 2 7.56 -23.27 -31.93
C THR A 2 8.24 -21.92 -32.15
N SER A 3 7.45 -20.86 -32.23
CA SER A 3 7.99 -19.48 -32.23
C SER A 3 8.77 -19.29 -30.93
N ASN A 4 10.06 -19.08 -31.05
CA ASN A 4 10.95 -18.72 -29.94
C ASN A 4 10.64 -17.24 -29.52
N SER A 5 9.41 -16.99 -29.10
CA SER A 5 9.09 -15.66 -28.53
C SER A 5 9.70 -15.58 -27.14
N THR A 6 10.42 -14.50 -26.85
CA THR A 6 10.89 -14.20 -25.50
C THR A 6 9.69 -14.22 -24.55
N PRO A 7 9.74 -14.94 -23.41
CA PRO A 7 8.62 -15.00 -22.48
C PRO A 7 8.28 -13.60 -21.95
N ALA A 8 6.99 -13.35 -21.77
CA ALA A 8 6.54 -12.10 -21.17
C ALA A 8 7.00 -11.99 -19.71
N ARG A 9 7.17 -10.77 -19.24
CA ARG A 9 7.71 -10.51 -17.90
C ARG A 9 6.83 -9.53 -17.10
N ALA A 10 6.62 -9.87 -15.84
CA ALA A 10 6.07 -8.98 -14.80
C ALA A 10 7.18 -8.70 -13.78
N LEU A 11 7.46 -7.44 -13.53
CA LEU A 11 8.58 -6.98 -12.70
C LEU A 11 8.06 -6.19 -11.50
N LEU A 12 8.42 -6.61 -10.29
CA LEU A 12 8.27 -5.83 -9.05
C LEU A 12 9.63 -5.28 -8.64
N ILE A 13 9.70 -3.98 -8.43
CA ILE A 13 10.84 -3.26 -7.87
C ILE A 13 10.39 -2.67 -6.53
N TRP A 14 11.01 -3.09 -5.44
CA TRP A 14 10.67 -2.65 -4.08
C TRP A 14 11.79 -1.80 -3.49
N ASP A 15 11.47 -0.54 -3.20
CA ASP A 15 12.33 0.41 -2.51
C ASP A 15 12.17 0.23 -0.99
N ALA A 16 13.03 -0.56 -0.37
CA ALA A 16 12.88 -0.87 1.04
C ALA A 16 13.11 0.32 1.97
N PRO A 17 14.11 1.19 1.77
CA PRO A 17 14.29 2.39 2.58
C PRO A 17 13.09 3.32 2.56
N ASN A 18 12.57 3.59 1.37
CA ASN A 18 11.48 4.54 1.18
C ASN A 18 10.16 3.99 1.72
N MET A 19 9.85 2.72 1.43
CA MET A 19 8.67 2.04 1.98
C MET A 19 8.72 1.93 3.51
N ASP A 20 9.91 1.76 4.10
CA ASP A 20 10.08 1.73 5.56
C ASP A 20 9.89 3.14 6.18
N MET A 21 10.29 4.20 5.47
CA MET A 21 10.01 5.59 5.85
C MET A 21 8.50 5.88 5.82
N GLY A 22 7.82 5.53 4.72
CA GLY A 22 6.38 5.68 4.60
C GLY A 22 5.64 4.92 5.70
N LEU A 23 5.98 3.66 5.92
CA LEU A 23 5.43 2.88 7.01
C LEU A 23 5.66 3.55 8.39
N SER A 24 6.85 4.11 8.62
CA SER A 24 7.17 4.82 9.85
C SER A 24 6.32 6.07 10.03
N THR A 25 6.01 6.77 8.96
CA THR A 25 5.08 7.93 8.95
C THR A 25 3.67 7.48 9.33
N ILE A 26 3.19 6.40 8.73
CA ILE A 26 1.83 5.86 8.99
C ILE A 26 1.65 5.45 10.44
N VAL A 27 2.58 4.67 10.99
CA VAL A 27 2.50 4.16 12.38
C VAL A 27 3.00 5.16 13.43
N GLY A 28 3.51 6.31 13.00
CA GLY A 28 3.99 7.37 13.88
C GLY A 28 5.30 7.09 14.59
N GLY A 29 6.13 6.21 14.05
CA GLY A 29 7.42 5.87 14.62
C GLY A 29 8.04 4.64 13.99
N ARG A 30 9.09 4.09 14.61
CA ARG A 30 9.77 2.91 14.08
C ARG A 30 8.84 1.68 14.09
N PRO A 31 8.53 1.06 12.93
CA PRO A 31 7.67 -0.11 12.87
C PRO A 31 8.28 -1.30 13.64
N ASN A 32 7.48 -2.01 14.38
CA ASN A 32 7.86 -3.29 14.98
C ASN A 32 7.73 -4.44 13.96
N SER A 33 8.15 -5.65 14.33
CA SER A 33 8.16 -6.80 13.43
C SER A 33 6.77 -7.19 12.90
N TYR A 34 5.69 -6.96 13.67
CA TYR A 34 4.32 -7.30 13.28
C TYR A 34 3.70 -6.28 12.33
N GLN A 35 4.26 -5.08 12.29
CA GLN A 35 3.83 -4.00 11.40
C GLN A 35 4.56 -4.01 10.05
N ARG A 36 5.57 -4.89 9.89
CA ARG A 36 6.34 -4.97 8.65
C ARG A 36 5.64 -5.83 7.61
N PRO A 37 5.80 -5.50 6.31
CA PRO A 37 5.20 -6.28 5.24
C PRO A 37 5.76 -7.70 5.19
N ARG A 38 4.89 -8.62 4.84
CA ARG A 38 5.21 -10.02 4.56
C ARG A 38 5.52 -10.18 3.07
N PHE A 39 6.77 -10.39 2.75
CA PHE A 39 7.23 -10.46 1.37
C PHE A 39 6.79 -11.73 0.63
N ASP A 40 6.43 -12.81 1.33
CA ASP A 40 5.77 -13.96 0.74
C ASP A 40 4.40 -13.58 0.15
N ALA A 41 3.62 -12.75 0.85
CA ALA A 41 2.36 -12.23 0.34
C ALA A 41 2.56 -11.28 -0.86
N ALA A 42 3.58 -10.41 -0.82
CA ALA A 42 3.92 -9.57 -1.97
C ALA A 42 4.30 -10.39 -3.21
N GLY A 43 5.06 -11.48 -3.00
CA GLY A 43 5.41 -12.42 -4.08
C GLY A 43 4.20 -13.13 -4.66
N LEU A 44 3.29 -13.62 -3.81
CA LEU A 44 2.04 -14.25 -4.25
C LEU A 44 1.15 -13.26 -5.02
N TRP A 45 1.04 -12.02 -4.55
CA TRP A 45 0.32 -10.98 -5.25
C TRP A 45 0.92 -10.69 -6.64
N LEU A 46 2.26 -10.62 -6.76
CA LEU A 46 2.92 -10.45 -8.06
C LEU A 46 2.60 -11.61 -9.02
N LEU A 47 2.58 -12.86 -8.53
CA LEU A 47 2.21 -14.02 -9.33
C LEU A 47 0.76 -13.93 -9.83
N GLN A 48 -0.16 -13.41 -9.01
CA GLN A 48 -1.55 -13.13 -9.41
C GLN A 48 -1.61 -12.06 -10.51
N GLN A 49 -0.82 -10.97 -10.39
CA GLN A 49 -0.71 -9.97 -11.44
C GLN A 49 -0.13 -10.55 -12.74
N GLY A 50 0.86 -11.43 -12.63
CA GLY A 50 1.40 -12.18 -13.77
C GLY A 50 0.35 -13.07 -14.45
N ALA A 51 -0.49 -13.75 -13.68
CA ALA A 51 -1.60 -14.53 -14.24
C ALA A 51 -2.63 -13.65 -14.96
N ALA A 52 -2.89 -12.45 -14.49
CA ALA A 52 -3.74 -11.48 -15.18
C ALA A 52 -3.12 -11.05 -16.51
N VAL A 53 -1.81 -10.78 -16.54
CA VAL A 53 -1.07 -10.51 -17.79
C VAL A 53 -1.17 -11.68 -18.75
N ALA A 54 -1.01 -12.92 -18.27
CA ALA A 54 -1.13 -14.13 -19.10
C ALA A 54 -2.50 -14.25 -19.78
N ALA A 55 -3.56 -13.94 -19.02
CA ALA A 55 -4.93 -13.95 -19.55
C ALA A 55 -5.12 -12.90 -20.67
N GLU A 56 -4.53 -11.73 -20.54
CA GLU A 56 -4.58 -10.67 -21.56
C GLU A 56 -3.77 -11.03 -22.82
N GLU A 57 -2.61 -11.64 -22.62
CA GLU A 57 -1.74 -12.11 -23.70
C GLU A 57 -2.21 -13.44 -24.32
N ASN A 58 -3.31 -14.03 -23.80
CA ASN A 58 -3.85 -15.34 -24.21
C ASN A 58 -2.79 -16.44 -24.17
N CYS A 59 -2.00 -16.48 -23.11
CA CYS A 59 -0.96 -17.49 -22.89
C CYS A 59 -1.13 -18.19 -21.53
N ASP A 60 -0.39 -19.26 -21.32
CA ASP A 60 -0.35 -19.94 -20.03
C ASP A 60 0.36 -19.05 -18.97
N PRO A 61 -0.16 -18.94 -17.75
CA PRO A 61 0.51 -18.23 -16.66
C PRO A 61 1.97 -18.67 -16.41
N GLU A 62 2.29 -19.94 -16.65
CA GLU A 62 3.67 -20.45 -16.54
C GLU A 62 4.63 -19.84 -17.57
N ASN A 63 4.11 -19.23 -18.65
CA ASN A 63 4.91 -18.52 -19.64
C ASN A 63 5.22 -17.07 -19.28
N ILE A 64 4.73 -16.59 -18.13
CA ILE A 64 5.06 -15.25 -17.60
C ILE A 64 6.17 -15.39 -16.56
N ILE A 65 7.28 -14.70 -16.78
CA ILE A 65 8.33 -14.59 -15.78
C ILE A 65 7.96 -13.48 -14.80
N CYS A 66 7.60 -13.88 -13.58
CA CYS A 66 7.43 -12.93 -12.48
C CYS A 66 8.76 -12.77 -11.75
N GLU A 67 9.27 -11.55 -11.71
CA GLU A 67 10.55 -11.21 -11.09
C GLU A 67 10.32 -10.13 -10.02
N ALA A 68 10.80 -10.39 -8.80
CA ALA A 68 10.76 -9.43 -7.71
C ALA A 68 12.17 -9.06 -7.29
N THR A 69 12.47 -7.77 -7.30
CA THR A 69 13.76 -7.22 -6.86
C THR A 69 13.52 -6.21 -5.75
N LEU A 70 14.25 -6.36 -4.67
CA LEU A 70 14.23 -5.43 -3.54
C LEU A 70 15.56 -4.68 -3.50
N PHE A 71 15.48 -3.37 -3.35
CA PHE A 71 16.62 -2.47 -3.20
C PHE A 71 16.72 -2.00 -1.77
N THR A 72 17.92 -2.01 -1.20
CA THR A 72 18.14 -1.56 0.18
C THR A 72 19.52 -0.95 0.37
N ASN A 73 19.61 -0.03 1.31
CA ASN A 73 20.87 0.48 1.82
C ASN A 73 21.29 -0.32 3.07
N VAL A 74 22.56 -0.63 3.17
CA VAL A 74 23.14 -1.37 4.30
C VAL A 74 24.10 -0.47 5.07
N ASN A 75 23.76 -0.21 6.34
CA ASN A 75 24.65 0.48 7.25
C ASN A 75 25.65 -0.53 7.85
N GLU A 76 26.95 -0.20 7.83
CA GLU A 76 28.00 -1.05 8.38
C GLU A 76 27.74 -1.47 9.84
N SER A 77 27.13 -0.60 10.63
CA SER A 77 26.79 -0.88 12.03
C SER A 77 25.65 -1.89 12.22
N ASN A 78 24.92 -2.26 11.16
CA ASN A 78 23.74 -3.14 11.23
C ASN A 78 23.81 -4.35 10.30
N ILE A 79 24.99 -4.72 9.83
CA ILE A 79 25.17 -5.83 8.88
C ILE A 79 24.58 -7.14 9.44
N GLU A 80 24.86 -7.46 10.71
CA GLU A 80 24.37 -8.70 11.33
C GLU A 80 22.84 -8.72 11.44
N GLY A 81 22.22 -7.59 11.77
CA GLY A 81 20.76 -7.50 11.90
C GLY A 81 20.02 -7.62 10.56
N ILE A 82 20.60 -7.12 9.48
CA ILE A 82 19.99 -7.14 8.15
C ILE A 82 20.24 -8.44 7.39
N HIS A 83 21.29 -9.19 7.73
CA HIS A 83 21.69 -10.41 7.03
C HIS A 83 20.57 -11.46 7.00
N SER A 84 19.99 -11.76 8.15
CA SER A 84 18.91 -12.75 8.27
C SER A 84 17.66 -12.36 7.45
N TRP A 85 17.36 -11.07 7.42
CA TRP A 85 16.24 -10.54 6.62
C TRP A 85 16.52 -10.66 5.11
N ILE A 86 17.73 -10.32 4.66
CA ILE A 86 18.12 -10.49 3.26
C ILE A 86 18.05 -11.97 2.84
N ASP A 87 18.51 -12.88 3.69
CA ASP A 87 18.44 -14.30 3.40
C ASP A 87 16.99 -14.82 3.36
N ALA A 88 16.12 -14.31 4.24
CA ALA A 88 14.71 -14.63 4.19
C ALA A 88 14.07 -14.18 2.87
N LEU A 89 14.36 -12.97 2.39
CA LEU A 89 13.89 -12.47 1.09
C LEU A 89 14.36 -13.35 -0.07
N ARG A 90 15.63 -13.70 -0.08
CA ARG A 90 16.22 -14.57 -1.11
C ARG A 90 15.62 -15.97 -1.09
N ASN A 91 15.28 -16.50 0.08
CA ASN A 91 14.59 -17.78 0.22
C ASN A 91 13.14 -17.74 -0.29
N ILE A 92 12.48 -16.59 -0.23
CA ILE A 92 11.15 -16.39 -0.83
C ILE A 92 11.25 -16.33 -2.37
N GLY A 93 12.39 -15.89 -2.91
CA GLY A 93 12.62 -15.75 -4.35
C GLY A 93 12.85 -14.32 -4.82
N PHE A 94 13.00 -13.36 -3.91
CA PHE A 94 13.39 -12.01 -4.26
C PHE A 94 14.88 -11.93 -4.59
N SER A 95 15.21 -11.23 -5.66
CA SER A 95 16.55 -10.70 -5.85
C SER A 95 16.75 -9.50 -4.94
N VAL A 96 17.88 -9.39 -4.28
CA VAL A 96 18.16 -8.27 -3.37
C VAL A 96 19.39 -7.51 -3.87
N PHE A 97 19.21 -6.24 -4.17
CA PHE A 97 20.30 -5.30 -4.41
C PHE A 97 20.61 -4.56 -3.10
N ALA A 98 21.77 -4.82 -2.55
CA ALA A 98 22.22 -4.20 -1.30
C ALA A 98 23.38 -3.25 -1.57
N LYS A 99 23.19 -1.96 -1.22
CA LYS A 99 24.20 -0.89 -1.43
C LYS A 99 24.71 -0.42 -0.07
N PRO A 100 26.02 -0.29 0.13
CA PRO A 100 26.54 0.33 1.35
C PRO A 100 26.00 1.76 1.51
N LYS A 101 25.58 2.10 2.73
CA LYS A 101 25.15 3.47 3.04
C LYS A 101 26.36 4.32 3.42
N GLU A 102 26.89 5.06 2.47
CA GLU A 102 28.08 5.91 2.65
C GLU A 102 27.75 7.24 3.32
N THR A 103 26.59 7.82 3.01
CA THR A 103 26.11 9.09 3.56
C THR A 103 24.66 8.99 4.01
N ALA A 104 24.17 10.00 4.72
CA ALA A 104 22.76 10.07 5.12
C ALA A 104 21.82 10.10 3.89
N ASP A 105 22.27 10.75 2.80
CA ASP A 105 21.50 10.96 1.57
C ASP A 105 21.74 9.86 0.51
N SER A 106 22.43 8.76 0.88
CA SER A 106 22.58 7.61 -0.01
C SER A 106 21.23 6.99 -0.29
N ASP A 107 20.81 6.96 -1.55
CA ASP A 107 19.59 6.33 -2.01
C ASP A 107 19.86 5.22 -3.06
N VAL A 108 18.83 4.55 -3.49
CA VAL A 108 18.87 3.44 -4.46
C VAL A 108 18.11 3.76 -5.75
N ASP A 109 17.56 4.94 -5.91
CA ASP A 109 16.70 5.33 -7.03
C ASP A 109 17.37 5.15 -8.39
N GLU A 110 18.62 5.62 -8.53
CA GLU A 110 19.38 5.45 -9.77
C GLU A 110 19.65 3.97 -10.10
N ASP A 111 19.86 3.14 -9.07
CA ASP A 111 20.08 1.70 -9.23
C ASP A 111 18.80 1.00 -9.65
N MET A 112 17.64 1.42 -9.09
CA MET A 112 16.31 0.94 -9.47
C MET A 112 16.00 1.30 -10.93
N LEU A 113 16.21 2.56 -11.33
CA LEU A 113 16.02 3.01 -12.71
C LEU A 113 16.94 2.27 -13.69
N ARG A 114 18.19 2.02 -13.32
CA ARG A 114 19.15 1.24 -14.11
C ARG A 114 18.69 -0.21 -14.28
N HIS A 115 18.18 -0.83 -13.21
CA HIS A 115 17.62 -2.18 -13.25
C HIS A 115 16.42 -2.24 -14.19
N LEU A 116 15.46 -1.30 -14.03
CA LEU A 116 14.29 -1.20 -14.88
C LEU A 116 14.69 -1.05 -16.37
N SER A 117 15.62 -0.15 -16.67
CA SER A 117 16.13 0.08 -18.03
C SER A 117 16.76 -1.19 -18.62
N THR A 118 17.48 -1.96 -17.80
CA THR A 118 18.07 -3.24 -18.23
C THR A 118 16.98 -4.24 -18.59
N ARG A 119 15.95 -4.39 -17.75
CA ARG A 119 14.83 -5.31 -18.01
C ARG A 119 14.00 -4.89 -19.22
N LEU A 120 13.84 -3.58 -19.43
CA LEU A 120 13.17 -3.04 -20.62
C LEU A 120 13.95 -3.38 -21.90
N ALA A 121 15.28 -3.25 -21.87
CA ALA A 121 16.15 -3.57 -23.00
C ALA A 121 16.17 -5.09 -23.35
N GLU A 122 15.95 -5.97 -22.39
CA GLU A 122 15.79 -7.40 -22.62
C GLU A 122 14.50 -7.76 -23.38
N GLY A 123 13.54 -6.84 -23.41
CA GLY A 123 12.28 -6.97 -24.14
C GLY A 123 11.21 -7.75 -23.42
N ASN A 124 9.99 -7.66 -23.99
CA ASN A 124 8.80 -8.39 -23.55
C ASN A 124 8.35 -8.12 -22.09
N LEU A 125 8.69 -6.94 -21.56
CA LEU A 125 8.17 -6.45 -20.29
C LEU A 125 6.69 -6.02 -20.49
N LYS A 126 5.77 -6.56 -19.71
CA LYS A 126 4.33 -6.33 -19.82
C LYS A 126 3.75 -5.59 -18.60
N LEU A 127 4.38 -5.80 -17.46
CA LEU A 127 3.98 -5.21 -16.20
C LEU A 127 5.19 -4.76 -15.43
N VAL A 128 5.14 -3.53 -14.93
CA VAL A 128 6.08 -2.98 -13.95
C VAL A 128 5.30 -2.53 -12.72
N VAL A 129 5.76 -2.96 -11.57
CA VAL A 129 5.27 -2.53 -10.26
C VAL A 129 6.42 -1.85 -9.54
N ILE A 130 6.25 -0.58 -9.17
CA ILE A 130 7.19 0.16 -8.32
C ILE A 130 6.57 0.32 -6.95
N ALA A 131 7.19 -0.28 -5.95
CA ALA A 131 6.83 -0.09 -4.55
C ALA A 131 7.73 0.97 -3.93
N SER A 132 7.23 2.20 -3.83
CA SER A 132 7.92 3.35 -3.25
C SER A 132 6.91 4.41 -2.82
N ALA A 133 7.07 4.98 -1.64
CA ALA A 133 6.22 6.07 -1.14
C ALA A 133 6.54 7.41 -1.84
N ASP A 134 7.81 7.65 -2.20
CA ASP A 134 8.25 8.84 -2.96
C ASP A 134 8.52 8.49 -4.44
N GLY A 135 7.53 7.94 -5.11
CA GLY A 135 7.68 7.48 -6.48
C GLY A 135 7.73 8.57 -7.54
N ARG A 136 7.73 9.88 -7.20
CA ARG A 136 7.80 10.98 -8.18
C ARG A 136 9.03 10.91 -9.08
N ASN A 137 10.14 10.40 -8.55
CA ASN A 137 11.37 10.20 -9.32
C ASN A 137 11.20 9.17 -10.45
N PHE A 138 10.18 8.31 -10.35
CA PHE A 138 9.85 7.31 -11.36
C PHE A 138 8.75 7.74 -12.31
N GLN A 139 8.01 8.82 -12.03
CA GLN A 139 6.82 9.22 -12.78
C GLN A 139 7.07 9.31 -14.29
N ALA A 140 8.10 10.06 -14.71
CA ALA A 140 8.40 10.20 -16.14
C ALA A 140 8.72 8.85 -16.81
N THR A 141 9.42 7.95 -16.10
CA THR A 141 9.73 6.62 -16.61
C THR A 141 8.48 5.76 -16.70
N LEU A 142 7.58 5.83 -15.72
CA LEU A 142 6.33 5.08 -15.71
C LEU A 142 5.38 5.56 -16.82
N ASP A 143 5.31 6.86 -17.06
CA ASP A 143 4.56 7.45 -18.19
C ASP A 143 5.09 6.94 -19.55
N ASP A 144 6.41 6.90 -19.70
CA ASP A 144 7.04 6.36 -20.91
C ASP A 144 6.74 4.87 -21.11
N LEU A 145 6.69 4.07 -20.04
CA LEU A 145 6.30 2.67 -20.10
C LEU A 145 4.82 2.50 -20.47
N ALA A 146 3.94 3.29 -19.88
CA ALA A 146 2.51 3.29 -20.20
C ALA A 146 2.28 3.66 -21.68
N ALA A 147 3.02 4.64 -22.21
CA ALA A 147 2.97 5.03 -23.60
C ALA A 147 3.44 3.90 -24.56
N GLN A 148 4.27 2.98 -24.08
CA GLN A 148 4.71 1.79 -24.81
C GLN A 148 3.74 0.60 -24.65
N GLY A 149 2.62 0.77 -23.94
CA GLY A 149 1.65 -0.29 -23.67
C GLY A 149 2.09 -1.26 -22.56
N ILE A 150 3.05 -0.88 -21.75
CA ILE A 150 3.47 -1.62 -20.57
C ILE A 150 2.65 -1.15 -19.39
N ARG A 151 1.96 -2.07 -18.69
CA ARG A 151 1.17 -1.70 -17.52
C ARG A 151 2.10 -1.22 -16.40
N ALA A 152 1.81 -0.04 -15.84
CA ALA A 152 2.54 0.54 -14.74
C ALA A 152 1.65 0.56 -13.47
N ILE A 153 2.11 -0.06 -12.40
CA ILE A 153 1.48 -0.05 -11.08
C ILE A 153 2.41 0.63 -10.08
N VAL A 154 1.86 1.56 -9.33
CA VAL A 154 2.51 2.14 -8.16
C VAL A 154 1.92 1.49 -6.93
N LEU A 155 2.77 0.88 -6.11
CA LEU A 155 2.42 0.23 -4.87
C LEU A 155 2.95 1.07 -3.70
N GLY A 156 2.08 1.51 -2.81
CA GLY A 156 2.48 2.37 -1.70
C GLY A 156 1.35 2.61 -0.72
N PHE A 157 1.54 3.53 0.19
CA PHE A 157 0.50 3.97 1.12
C PHE A 157 -0.30 5.11 0.50
N ALA A 158 -1.63 5.04 0.59
CA ALA A 158 -2.51 6.04 -0.02
C ALA A 158 -2.21 7.47 0.46
N GLU A 159 -1.80 7.61 1.72
CA GLU A 159 -1.48 8.90 2.33
C GLU A 159 -0.26 9.58 1.67
N GLU A 160 0.66 8.81 1.07
CA GLU A 160 1.90 9.33 0.51
C GLU A 160 1.93 9.30 -1.02
N CYS A 161 1.09 8.47 -1.65
CA CYS A 161 1.09 8.26 -3.10
C CYS A 161 -0.02 9.02 -3.85
N THR A 162 -0.44 10.19 -3.36
CA THR A 162 -1.50 11.00 -4.01
C THR A 162 -1.19 11.34 -5.47
N TRP A 163 0.10 11.52 -5.81
CA TRP A 163 0.57 11.77 -7.16
C TRP A 163 0.23 10.62 -8.12
N ALA A 164 0.34 9.37 -7.67
CA ALA A 164 0.03 8.20 -8.49
C ALA A 164 -1.48 7.98 -8.63
N MET A 165 -2.26 8.33 -7.60
CA MET A 165 -3.72 8.25 -7.65
C MET A 165 -4.35 9.30 -8.58
N GLU A 166 -3.66 10.41 -8.82
CA GLU A 166 -4.12 11.49 -9.70
C GLU A 166 -3.69 11.30 -11.17
N ASP A 167 -2.78 10.37 -11.45
CA ASP A 167 -2.29 10.11 -12.79
C ASP A 167 -3.14 9.05 -13.50
N PRO A 168 -3.84 9.42 -14.60
CA PRO A 168 -4.73 8.49 -15.32
C PRO A 168 -3.98 7.37 -16.06
N ASN A 169 -2.66 7.48 -16.24
CA ASN A 169 -1.84 6.48 -16.92
C ASN A 169 -1.32 5.40 -15.97
N LEU A 170 -1.41 5.66 -14.65
CA LEU A 170 -0.90 4.77 -13.62
C LEU A 170 -2.04 4.05 -12.90
N THR A 171 -1.76 2.84 -12.48
CA THR A 171 -2.62 2.12 -11.54
C THR A 171 -2.01 2.22 -10.16
N PHE A 172 -2.72 2.84 -9.22
CA PHE A 172 -2.29 2.83 -7.82
C PHE A 172 -2.92 1.63 -7.09
N VAL A 173 -2.14 0.97 -6.26
CA VAL A 173 -2.58 -0.08 -5.34
C VAL A 173 -2.06 0.25 -3.96
N ASP A 174 -2.95 0.35 -2.97
CA ASP A 174 -2.56 0.50 -1.58
C ASP A 174 -1.96 -0.82 -1.07
N VAL A 175 -0.80 -0.75 -0.43
CA VAL A 175 -0.12 -1.93 0.12
C VAL A 175 -0.98 -2.67 1.15
N GLU A 176 -1.88 -1.98 1.85
CA GLU A 176 -2.79 -2.61 2.82
C GLU A 176 -3.93 -3.39 2.16
N GLU A 177 -4.21 -3.16 0.86
CA GLU A 177 -5.20 -3.93 0.10
C GLU A 177 -4.67 -5.29 -0.35
N ILE A 178 -3.35 -5.52 -0.29
CA ILE A 178 -2.75 -6.81 -0.61
C ILE A 178 -3.03 -7.79 0.51
N GLU A 179 -3.81 -8.82 0.21
CA GLU A 179 -4.19 -9.84 1.18
C GLU A 179 -2.97 -10.50 1.84
N GLY A 180 -2.91 -10.43 3.16
CA GLY A 180 -1.87 -11.04 3.97
C GLY A 180 -0.54 -10.30 3.96
N LEU A 181 -0.42 -9.13 3.29
CA LEU A 181 0.82 -8.35 3.32
C LEU A 181 1.12 -7.82 4.72
N PHE A 182 0.10 -7.41 5.45
CA PHE A 182 0.19 -7.09 6.87
C PHE A 182 -0.62 -8.09 7.69
N GLN A 183 -0.12 -8.45 8.87
CA GLN A 183 -0.83 -9.38 9.76
C GLN A 183 -2.11 -8.77 10.34
N HIS A 184 -2.10 -7.47 10.55
CA HIS A 184 -3.20 -6.68 11.08
C HIS A 184 -3.24 -5.33 10.36
N PRO A 185 -4.39 -4.64 10.31
CA PRO A 185 -4.44 -3.25 9.85
C PRO A 185 -3.40 -2.40 10.58
N LEU A 186 -2.72 -1.54 9.85
CA LEU A 186 -1.68 -0.69 10.44
C LEU A 186 -2.32 0.33 11.39
N PRO A 187 -1.85 0.41 12.65
CA PRO A 187 -2.32 1.43 13.55
C PRO A 187 -1.86 2.80 13.04
N ARG A 188 -2.82 3.68 12.72
CA ARG A 188 -2.49 5.10 12.50
C ARG A 188 -2.20 5.74 13.84
N MET A 189 -1.29 6.71 13.84
CA MET A 189 -1.09 7.54 15.02
C MET A 189 -2.40 8.22 15.39
N ASP A 190 -2.86 8.07 16.60
CA ASP A 190 -4.07 8.70 17.13
C ASP A 190 -3.76 9.85 18.10
N LEU A 191 -4.81 10.61 18.45
CA LEU A 191 -4.68 11.76 19.34
C LEU A 191 -4.37 11.37 20.79
N GLU A 192 -4.61 10.12 21.17
CA GLU A 192 -4.40 9.64 22.55
C GLU A 192 -2.92 9.30 22.81
N HIS A 193 -2.17 9.03 21.72
CA HIS A 193 -0.75 8.61 21.79
C HIS A 193 0.21 9.61 21.14
N LEU A 194 -0.13 10.89 21.12
CA LEU A 194 0.75 11.92 20.58
C LEU A 194 2.04 12.06 21.39
N PRO A 195 3.20 12.12 20.73
CA PRO A 195 4.45 12.43 21.40
C PRO A 195 4.42 13.87 21.95
N SER A 196 5.19 14.15 23.00
CA SER A 196 5.23 15.46 23.66
C SER A 196 5.64 16.62 22.74
N GLY A 197 6.36 16.33 21.64
CA GLY A 197 6.74 17.29 20.62
C GLY A 197 5.69 17.52 19.52
N GLY A 198 4.54 16.84 19.59
CA GLY A 198 3.53 16.83 18.53
C GLY A 198 3.85 15.83 17.40
N ALA A 199 2.88 15.57 16.55
CA ALA A 199 3.03 14.75 15.37
C ALA A 199 2.20 15.31 14.20
N TRP A 200 2.66 15.04 12.99
CA TRP A 200 1.91 15.30 11.77
C TRP A 200 1.00 14.11 11.50
N LEU A 201 -0.31 14.34 11.52
CA LEU A 201 -1.29 13.35 11.11
C LEU A 201 -1.58 13.58 9.63
N GLN A 202 -1.20 12.61 8.80
CA GLN A 202 -1.36 12.69 7.36
C GLN A 202 -2.85 12.58 6.96
N PRO A 203 -3.27 13.23 5.87
CA PRO A 203 -4.64 13.11 5.40
C PRO A 203 -4.89 11.71 4.83
N PHE A 204 -6.04 11.11 5.17
CA PHE A 204 -6.48 9.83 4.58
C PHE A 204 -6.84 9.93 3.10
N SER A 205 -7.02 11.14 2.58
CA SER A 205 -7.35 11.39 1.19
C SER A 205 -6.91 12.79 0.78
N PRO A 206 -6.46 13.01 -0.45
CA PRO A 206 -6.13 14.34 -0.91
C PRO A 206 -7.35 15.25 -0.89
N LEU A 207 -7.17 16.54 -0.62
CA LEU A 207 -8.25 17.53 -0.62
C LEU A 207 -9.05 17.53 -1.94
N ARG A 208 -8.38 17.22 -3.07
CA ARG A 208 -9.01 17.12 -4.37
C ARG A 208 -10.08 16.03 -4.46
N ALA A 209 -9.98 14.96 -3.64
CA ALA A 209 -11.02 13.92 -3.57
C ALA A 209 -12.39 14.47 -3.14
N LEU A 210 -12.45 15.65 -2.52
CA LEU A 210 -13.71 16.33 -2.22
C LEU A 210 -14.48 16.75 -3.48
N LEU A 211 -13.79 17.06 -4.57
CA LEU A 211 -14.44 17.45 -5.84
C LEU A 211 -15.21 16.27 -6.44
N HIS A 212 -14.64 15.06 -6.41
CA HIS A 212 -15.31 13.85 -6.89
C HIS A 212 -16.52 13.49 -6.03
N ARG A 213 -16.43 13.63 -4.72
CA ARG A 213 -17.56 13.40 -3.79
C ARG A 213 -18.67 14.43 -3.95
N ALA A 214 -18.35 15.65 -4.39
CA ALA A 214 -19.33 16.70 -4.64
C ALA A 214 -20.11 16.47 -5.96
N THR A 215 -19.44 15.95 -7.00
CA THR A 215 -20.07 15.59 -8.28
C THR A 215 -20.98 14.38 -8.14
N ASP A 216 -20.59 13.33 -7.43
CA ASP A 216 -21.42 12.15 -7.20
C ASP A 216 -22.69 12.46 -6.39
N ARG A 217 -22.68 13.49 -5.54
CA ARG A 217 -23.87 13.94 -4.79
C ARG A 217 -24.83 14.77 -5.64
N SER A 218 -24.35 15.46 -6.68
CA SER A 218 -25.21 16.25 -7.58
C SER A 218 -25.98 15.37 -8.55
N ASP A 219 -25.46 14.19 -8.92
CA ASP A 219 -26.14 13.26 -9.84
C ASP A 219 -27.18 12.37 -9.15
N SER A 220 -27.26 12.39 -7.81
CA SER A 220 -28.24 11.60 -7.04
C SER A 220 -29.49 12.37 -6.61
N ILE A 221 -29.65 13.63 -7.01
CA ILE A 221 -30.90 14.40 -6.83
C ILE A 221 -31.74 14.28 -8.10
N VAL A 222 -32.43 13.15 -8.27
CA VAL A 222 -33.57 13.04 -9.15
C VAL A 222 -34.74 13.71 -8.43
N PRO A 223 -35.42 14.73 -9.01
CA PRO A 223 -36.61 15.27 -8.40
C PRO A 223 -37.73 14.23 -8.51
N ASP A 224 -38.17 13.72 -7.35
CA ASP A 224 -39.38 12.90 -7.26
C ASP A 224 -40.56 13.88 -7.32
N ASP A 225 -41.05 14.14 -8.55
CA ASP A 225 -42.30 14.81 -8.79
C ASP A 225 -43.41 13.76 -8.87
N ASP A 226 -44.47 13.97 -8.11
CA ASP A 226 -45.74 13.26 -8.04
C ASP A 226 -45.92 12.23 -6.91
N LYS A 227 -46.39 12.74 -5.79
CA LYS A 227 -47.58 12.13 -5.11
C LYS A 227 -48.37 13.17 -4.33
N GLN A 228 -49.50 13.51 -4.90
CA GLN A 228 -50.58 14.23 -4.25
C GLN A 228 -51.22 13.47 -3.10
N HIS A 229 -51.53 14.22 -2.06
CA HIS A 229 -52.68 14.13 -1.14
C HIS A 229 -53.31 12.78 -0.81
N THR A 230 -53.28 12.44 0.46
CA THR A 230 -54.56 12.28 1.24
C THR A 230 -54.26 12.39 2.72
N SER A 231 -54.91 13.34 3.34
CA SER A 231 -55.08 13.53 4.78
C SER A 231 -55.91 12.42 5.42
N GLN A 232 -55.49 11.94 6.59
CA GLN A 232 -56.46 11.66 7.68
C GLN A 232 -55.76 11.60 9.06
N SER A 233 -56.38 12.34 9.94
CA SER A 233 -56.16 12.54 11.36
C SER A 233 -56.44 11.27 12.19
N SER A 234 -55.70 11.09 13.31
CA SER A 234 -56.29 10.87 14.63
C SER A 234 -55.23 10.59 15.70
N THR A 235 -55.14 11.55 16.63
CA THR A 235 -55.22 11.40 18.10
C THR A 235 -54.27 10.50 18.85
N ASP A 236 -53.45 11.15 19.66
CA ASP A 236 -52.89 10.76 20.96
C ASP A 236 -53.97 10.14 21.91
N PRO A 237 -53.69 9.51 23.06
CA PRO A 237 -52.64 9.91 24.04
C PRO A 237 -52.08 8.80 25.00
N HIS A 238 -51.09 9.24 25.79
CA HIS A 238 -50.76 8.80 27.18
C HIS A 238 -50.28 7.36 27.51
N THR A 239 -49.13 7.22 28.13
CA THR A 239 -49.02 7.10 29.60
C THR A 239 -47.56 6.92 30.05
N LYS A 240 -47.24 7.57 31.09
CA LYS A 240 -46.12 7.61 32.03
C LYS A 240 -45.84 6.26 32.70
N HIS A 241 -44.64 6.07 33.15
CA HIS A 241 -44.12 5.82 34.53
C HIS A 241 -42.75 5.13 34.39
N ASN A 242 -41.76 5.73 34.99
CA ASN A 242 -41.22 5.70 36.35
C ASN A 242 -40.51 4.39 36.70
N ASP A 243 -39.37 4.64 37.11
CA ASP A 243 -38.63 4.46 38.37
C ASP A 243 -37.56 3.38 38.35
N GLU A 244 -36.43 3.90 38.68
CA GLU A 244 -35.58 3.72 39.87
C GLU A 244 -34.76 2.42 39.96
N ASN A 245 -33.54 2.60 40.10
CA ASN A 245 -32.69 2.55 41.27
C ASN A 245 -31.63 1.43 41.36
N THR A 246 -30.50 1.90 41.80
CA THR A 246 -29.48 1.35 42.74
C THR A 246 -28.58 0.24 42.25
N ASP A 247 -27.36 0.53 42.33
CA ASP A 247 -26.35 0.58 43.35
C ASP A 247 -25.30 -0.57 43.30
N GLU A 248 -24.13 -0.12 43.48
CA GLU A 248 -23.00 -0.62 44.29
C GLU A 248 -22.00 -1.64 43.75
N ARG A 249 -20.76 -1.09 43.67
CA ARG A 249 -19.50 -1.62 44.29
C ARG A 249 -18.99 -2.99 43.80
N SER A 250 -17.77 -3.19 43.71
CA SER A 250 -16.50 -2.76 44.30
C SER A 250 -15.33 -3.50 43.68
N ASP A 251 -14.21 -2.81 43.61
CA ASP A 251 -12.84 -3.25 43.99
C ASP A 251 -12.30 -4.59 43.49
N GLU A 252 -11.20 -4.56 42.82
CA GLU A 252 -9.85 -4.85 43.36
C GLU A 252 -8.83 -5.05 42.24
N HIS A 253 -7.78 -4.31 42.32
CA HIS A 253 -6.45 -4.61 41.79
C HIS A 253 -5.83 -5.85 42.48
N PRO A 254 -4.85 -6.56 41.90
CA PRO A 254 -3.49 -6.03 42.04
C PRO A 254 -2.53 -6.30 40.85
N GLU A 255 -1.50 -5.44 40.89
CA GLU A 255 -0.18 -5.57 40.29
C GLU A 255 0.41 -6.98 40.34
N GLU A 256 1.19 -7.30 39.30
CA GLU A 256 2.54 -7.83 39.52
C GLU A 256 3.39 -7.67 38.25
N ALA A 257 4.51 -7.03 38.49
CA ALA A 257 5.67 -6.92 37.63
C ALA A 257 6.39 -8.29 37.52
N LEU A 258 7.14 -8.48 36.43
CA LEU A 258 8.53 -8.97 36.44
C LEU A 258 9.04 -9.26 35.02
N ASN A 259 10.01 -8.47 34.64
CA ASN A 259 11.35 -8.84 34.10
C ASN A 259 11.51 -10.21 33.40
N VAL A 260 11.89 -10.20 32.15
CA VAL A 260 13.27 -10.41 31.64
C VAL A 260 13.32 -9.92 30.20
#